data_8ec194a5a523bdffff7e52dac698f283
#
_entry.id   8ec194a5a523bdffff7e52dac698f283
#
_cell.length_a   1.000
_cell.length_b   1.000
_cell.length_c   1.000
_cell.angle_alpha   90.00
_cell.angle_beta   90.00
_cell.angle_gamma   90.00
#
_symmetry.space_group_name_H-M   'P 1'
#
loop_
_entity.id
_entity.type
_entity.pdbx_description
1 polymer ?
#
loop_
_entity_poly.entity_id
_entity_poly.type
_entity_poly.pdbx_seq_one_letter_code
_entity_poly.pdbx_strand_id
1 'polypeptide(L)'
;MSWYELMVEGRAQAFSQAPETIRAIVREADRHAVDHLVLSGDLTSSALSSEFAGASSALGSLVGDPRRCTVIPGNHDCHHPAAIQEKRFEAHFGALLQSDLPVHARIGPWPLVRLLGDGLAVIALHSSLLPSIPGVSYGRLGPRQLEGLRAAIADPALNGRAVLVVVHHAPRRANGTPDKLSHRLLDADALLALLPGPRFAVLHGHIHRRYYHPATPTRPHLFGAGSSTQAGREGYWLIDIEGGTVRGGSAYPLAAHS
;
A
#
# COMPACT_ATOMS: atom_id res chain seq x y z
N MET A 1 -32.55 4.72 -12.86
CA MET A 1 -31.22 4.39 -12.32
C MET A 1 -30.55 5.69 -11.88
N SER A 2 -30.23 5.82 -10.60
CA SER A 2 -29.56 7.04 -10.12
C SER A 2 -28.09 7.01 -10.56
N TRP A 3 -27.44 8.17 -10.65
CA TRP A 3 -26.01 8.27 -10.95
C TRP A 3 -25.16 7.49 -9.93
N TYR A 4 -25.64 7.36 -8.70
CA TYR A 4 -25.05 6.57 -7.63
C TYR A 4 -25.10 5.06 -7.94
N GLU A 5 -26.24 4.55 -8.42
CA GLU A 5 -26.40 3.13 -8.82
C GLU A 5 -25.48 2.78 -9.99
N LEU A 6 -25.35 3.64 -11.00
CA LEU A 6 -24.44 3.46 -12.12
C LEU A 6 -22.95 3.45 -11.66
N MET A 7 -22.59 4.29 -10.69
CA MET A 7 -21.23 4.28 -10.11
C MET A 7 -20.95 3.00 -9.32
N VAL A 8 -21.91 2.51 -8.54
CA VAL A 8 -21.77 1.29 -7.72
C VAL A 8 -21.76 0.05 -8.62
N GLU A 9 -22.66 -0.06 -9.58
CA GLU A 9 -22.71 -1.19 -10.53
C GLU A 9 -21.48 -1.24 -11.43
N GLY A 10 -21.06 -0.11 -12.01
CA GLY A 10 -19.85 -0.04 -12.83
C GLY A 10 -18.58 -0.41 -12.05
N ARG A 11 -18.54 -0.08 -10.76
CA ARG A 11 -17.45 -0.46 -9.86
C ARG A 11 -17.48 -1.96 -9.53
N ALA A 12 -18.65 -2.50 -9.18
CA ALA A 12 -18.79 -3.93 -8.92
C ALA A 12 -18.37 -4.78 -10.13
N GLN A 13 -18.73 -4.35 -11.34
CA GLN A 13 -18.32 -5.00 -12.58
C GLN A 13 -16.81 -4.89 -12.84
N ALA A 14 -16.22 -3.72 -12.62
CA ALA A 14 -14.79 -3.48 -12.85
C ALA A 14 -13.88 -4.31 -11.92
N PHE A 15 -14.37 -4.74 -10.76
CA PHE A 15 -13.64 -5.52 -9.77
C PHE A 15 -14.23 -6.90 -9.51
N SER A 16 -15.14 -7.37 -10.37
CA SER A 16 -15.80 -8.68 -10.22
C SER A 16 -14.82 -9.86 -10.17
N GLN A 17 -13.66 -9.73 -10.83
CA GLN A 17 -12.58 -10.72 -10.88
C GLN A 17 -11.46 -10.46 -9.86
N ALA A 18 -11.64 -9.51 -8.93
CA ALA A 18 -10.57 -9.13 -8.00
C ALA A 18 -10.00 -10.30 -7.18
N PRO A 19 -10.80 -11.22 -6.61
CA PRO A 19 -10.26 -12.38 -5.90
C PRO A 19 -9.42 -13.29 -6.78
N GLU A 20 -9.85 -13.56 -8.02
CA GLU A 20 -9.12 -14.36 -9.00
C GLU A 20 -7.80 -13.70 -9.39
N THR A 21 -7.83 -12.39 -9.59
CA THR A 21 -6.65 -11.59 -9.91
C THR A 21 -5.65 -11.58 -8.75
N ILE A 22 -6.11 -11.47 -7.49
CA ILE A 22 -5.23 -11.58 -6.30
C ILE A 22 -4.58 -12.96 -6.27
N ARG A 23 -5.33 -14.06 -6.48
CA ARG A 23 -4.77 -15.43 -6.55
C ARG A 23 -3.74 -15.56 -7.67
N ALA A 24 -3.98 -14.91 -8.82
CA ALA A 24 -3.02 -14.92 -9.92
C ALA A 24 -1.73 -14.16 -9.52
N ILE A 25 -1.81 -13.01 -8.86
CA ILE A 25 -0.66 -12.27 -8.36
C ILE A 25 0.13 -13.11 -7.34
N VAL A 26 -0.54 -13.82 -6.44
CA VAL A 26 0.11 -14.71 -5.47
C VAL A 26 0.87 -15.83 -6.20
N ARG A 27 0.27 -16.46 -7.21
CA ARG A 27 0.97 -17.48 -8.02
C ARG A 27 2.18 -16.90 -8.76
N GLU A 28 2.06 -15.69 -9.30
CA GLU A 28 3.19 -15.02 -9.95
C GLU A 28 4.30 -14.70 -8.95
N ALA A 29 3.97 -14.26 -7.73
CA ALA A 29 4.94 -14.03 -6.68
C ALA A 29 5.71 -15.31 -6.32
N ASP A 30 5.03 -16.45 -6.23
CA ASP A 30 5.67 -17.76 -6.00
C ASP A 30 6.53 -18.18 -7.20
N ARG A 31 6.05 -17.98 -8.44
CA ARG A 31 6.80 -18.31 -9.67
C ARG A 31 8.09 -17.49 -9.80
N HIS A 32 8.07 -16.25 -9.40
CA HIS A 32 9.23 -15.35 -9.38
C HIS A 32 10.08 -15.48 -8.13
N ALA A 33 9.75 -16.38 -7.20
CA ALA A 33 10.40 -16.54 -5.91
C ALA A 33 10.53 -15.21 -5.15
N VAL A 34 9.45 -14.42 -5.13
CA VAL A 34 9.41 -13.12 -4.46
C VAL A 34 9.55 -13.29 -2.96
N ASP A 35 10.49 -12.57 -2.36
CA ASP A 35 10.74 -12.64 -0.93
C ASP A 35 9.59 -12.07 -0.11
N HIS A 36 8.94 -11.00 -0.60
CA HIS A 36 7.91 -10.29 0.14
C HIS A 36 6.88 -9.62 -0.76
N LEU A 37 5.60 -9.85 -0.50
CA LEU A 37 4.47 -9.24 -1.20
C LEU A 37 3.97 -8.01 -0.42
N VAL A 38 3.74 -6.91 -1.13
CA VAL A 38 3.20 -5.67 -0.54
C VAL A 38 1.87 -5.29 -1.21
N LEU A 39 0.83 -5.11 -0.40
CA LEU A 39 -0.45 -4.58 -0.84
C LEU A 39 -0.66 -3.17 -0.25
N SER A 40 -0.73 -2.19 -1.14
CA SER A 40 -0.79 -0.76 -0.78
C SER A 40 -2.21 -0.23 -0.53
N GLY A 41 -3.15 -1.09 -0.14
CA GLY A 41 -4.51 -0.71 0.29
C GLY A 41 -5.57 -0.80 -0.80
N ASP A 42 -6.80 -0.42 -0.44
CA ASP A 42 -8.03 -0.59 -1.22
C ASP A 42 -8.28 -2.08 -1.56
N LEU A 43 -8.30 -2.90 -0.51
CA LEU A 43 -8.60 -4.33 -0.58
C LEU A 43 -10.09 -4.58 -0.84
N THR A 44 -10.91 -3.56 -0.55
CA THR A 44 -12.35 -3.56 -0.72
C THR A 44 -12.81 -2.36 -1.55
N SER A 45 -14.02 -2.43 -2.09
CA SER A 45 -14.68 -1.29 -2.76
C SER A 45 -15.57 -0.50 -1.81
N SER A 46 -16.18 -1.18 -0.84
CA SER A 46 -17.25 -0.63 0.03
C SER A 46 -17.05 -0.98 1.50
N ALA A 47 -15.90 -1.49 1.88
CA ALA A 47 -15.56 -1.93 3.23
C ALA A 47 -16.54 -2.97 3.82
N LEU A 48 -17.15 -3.82 2.98
CA LEU A 48 -18.04 -4.90 3.43
C LEU A 48 -17.22 -6.06 4.01
N SER A 49 -17.74 -6.71 5.05
CA SER A 49 -17.09 -7.88 5.65
C SER A 49 -16.86 -9.02 4.64
N SER A 50 -17.78 -9.20 3.69
CA SER A 50 -17.64 -10.19 2.62
C SER A 50 -16.48 -9.86 1.64
N GLU A 51 -16.23 -8.58 1.37
CA GLU A 51 -15.11 -8.15 0.53
C GLU A 51 -13.77 -8.42 1.23
N PHE A 52 -13.66 -8.08 2.52
CA PHE A 52 -12.48 -8.40 3.33
C PHE A 52 -12.24 -9.92 3.41
N ALA A 53 -13.29 -10.70 3.62
CA ALA A 53 -13.19 -12.16 3.62
C ALA A 53 -12.74 -12.70 2.26
N GLY A 54 -13.24 -12.14 1.16
CA GLY A 54 -12.82 -12.49 -0.20
C GLY A 54 -11.35 -12.19 -0.46
N ALA A 55 -10.88 -11.00 -0.09
CA ALA A 55 -9.48 -10.59 -0.23
C ALA A 55 -8.55 -11.47 0.63
N SER A 56 -8.91 -11.69 1.90
CA SER A 56 -8.18 -12.57 2.82
C SER A 56 -8.10 -14.01 2.27
N SER A 57 -9.22 -14.58 1.83
CA SER A 57 -9.26 -15.90 1.21
C SER A 57 -8.40 -16.00 -0.06
N ALA A 58 -8.38 -14.95 -0.88
CA ALA A 58 -7.59 -14.92 -2.10
C ALA A 58 -6.07 -14.87 -1.84
N LEU A 59 -5.65 -14.23 -0.74
CA LEU A 59 -4.26 -14.22 -0.28
C LEU A 59 -3.82 -15.54 0.38
N GLY A 60 -4.77 -16.35 0.84
CA GLY A 60 -4.50 -17.66 1.42
C GLY A 60 -3.60 -17.60 2.66
N SER A 61 -2.54 -18.41 2.72
CA SER A 61 -1.63 -18.46 3.88
C SER A 61 -0.84 -17.17 4.13
N LEU A 62 -0.73 -16.29 3.14
CA LEU A 62 0.00 -15.03 3.27
C LEU A 62 -0.58 -14.09 4.33
N VAL A 63 -1.89 -14.19 4.64
CA VAL A 63 -2.53 -13.38 5.69
C VAL A 63 -2.04 -13.70 7.11
N GLY A 64 -1.41 -14.85 7.29
CA GLY A 64 -0.81 -15.28 8.56
C GLY A 64 0.71 -15.14 8.60
N ASP A 65 1.34 -14.72 7.51
CA ASP A 65 2.80 -14.71 7.39
C ASP A 65 3.36 -13.29 7.21
N PRO A 66 3.69 -12.60 8.32
CA PRO A 66 4.27 -11.27 8.26
C PRO A 66 5.67 -11.23 7.64
N ARG A 67 6.36 -12.35 7.46
CA ARG A 67 7.64 -12.41 6.74
C ARG A 67 7.46 -12.37 5.23
N ARG A 68 6.32 -12.85 4.74
CA ARG A 68 6.00 -12.94 3.32
C ARG A 68 5.06 -11.85 2.82
N CYS A 69 4.33 -11.15 3.72
CA CYS A 69 3.31 -10.20 3.32
C CYS A 69 3.23 -8.96 4.22
N THR A 70 3.08 -7.81 3.60
CA THR A 70 2.68 -6.55 4.24
C THR A 70 1.44 -6.01 3.56
N VAL A 71 0.44 -5.65 4.35
CA VAL A 71 -0.80 -5.04 3.87
C VAL A 71 -1.12 -3.79 4.69
N ILE A 72 -1.62 -2.75 4.04
CA ILE A 72 -2.12 -1.54 4.68
C ILE A 72 -3.55 -1.27 4.24
N PRO A 73 -4.37 -0.56 5.03
CA PRO A 73 -5.69 -0.15 4.57
C PRO A 73 -5.59 1.03 3.61
N GLY A 74 -6.45 1.01 2.59
CA GLY A 74 -6.72 2.16 1.72
C GLY A 74 -7.92 2.97 2.19
N ASN A 75 -8.29 4.03 1.42
CA ASN A 75 -9.44 4.85 1.79
C ASN A 75 -10.77 4.09 1.64
N HIS A 76 -10.88 3.16 0.68
CA HIS A 76 -12.07 2.33 0.52
C HIS A 76 -12.27 1.33 1.65
N ASP A 77 -11.20 0.91 2.31
CA ASP A 77 -11.25 0.02 3.47
C ASP A 77 -11.73 0.72 4.74
N CYS A 78 -11.63 2.06 4.78
CA CYS A 78 -11.88 2.90 5.96
C CYS A 78 -13.02 3.92 5.79
N HIS A 79 -13.67 4.03 4.64
CA HIS A 79 -14.62 5.13 4.41
C HIS A 79 -16.00 4.92 5.04
N HIS A 80 -16.28 3.76 5.60
CA HIS A 80 -17.53 3.47 6.29
C HIS A 80 -17.32 3.41 7.81
N PRO A 81 -18.05 4.22 8.63
CA PRO A 81 -17.87 4.24 10.07
C PRO A 81 -17.96 2.86 10.74
N ALA A 82 -18.91 2.01 10.31
CA ALA A 82 -19.05 0.67 10.85
C ALA A 82 -17.82 -0.21 10.61
N ALA A 83 -17.12 -0.07 9.45
CA ALA A 83 -15.93 -0.85 9.17
C ALA A 83 -14.79 -0.54 10.17
N ILE A 84 -14.68 0.74 10.57
CA ILE A 84 -13.70 1.18 11.57
C ILE A 84 -14.12 0.73 12.98
N GLN A 85 -15.39 0.91 13.36
CA GLN A 85 -15.90 0.53 14.68
C GLN A 85 -15.80 -0.98 14.92
N GLU A 86 -16.12 -1.78 13.91
CA GLU A 86 -16.04 -3.24 13.94
C GLU A 86 -14.64 -3.77 13.69
N LYS A 87 -13.66 -2.89 13.41
CA LYS A 87 -12.27 -3.25 13.10
C LYS A 87 -12.16 -4.31 12.01
N ARG A 88 -12.93 -4.15 10.92
CA ARG A 88 -13.04 -5.17 9.86
C ARG A 88 -11.70 -5.49 9.21
N PHE A 89 -10.86 -4.48 8.98
CA PHE A 89 -9.52 -4.68 8.45
C PHE A 89 -8.66 -5.52 9.41
N GLU A 90 -8.63 -5.15 10.69
CA GLU A 90 -7.87 -5.85 11.72
C GLU A 90 -8.36 -7.28 11.95
N ALA A 91 -9.68 -7.52 11.83
CA ALA A 91 -10.27 -8.84 11.97
C ALA A 91 -9.74 -9.85 10.92
N HIS A 92 -9.43 -9.37 9.70
CA HIS A 92 -8.95 -10.22 8.61
C HIS A 92 -7.43 -10.20 8.44
N PHE A 93 -6.75 -9.11 8.81
CA PHE A 93 -5.32 -8.90 8.57
C PHE A 93 -4.51 -8.65 9.85
N GLY A 94 -5.11 -8.85 11.02
CA GLY A 94 -4.47 -8.55 12.31
C GLY A 94 -3.16 -9.28 12.55
N ALA A 95 -2.99 -10.50 12.05
CA ALA A 95 -1.73 -11.23 12.12
C ALA A 95 -0.58 -10.50 11.39
N LEU A 96 -0.90 -9.73 10.35
CA LEU A 96 0.05 -8.91 9.61
C LEU A 96 0.33 -7.54 10.26
N LEU A 97 -0.29 -7.20 11.38
CA LEU A 97 -0.10 -5.91 12.06
C LEU A 97 0.93 -5.94 13.19
N GLN A 98 1.67 -7.04 13.31
CA GLN A 98 2.78 -7.14 14.25
C GLN A 98 4.01 -6.41 13.69
N SER A 99 4.67 -5.58 14.48
CA SER A 99 5.87 -4.84 14.10
C SER A 99 7.12 -5.47 14.72
N ASP A 100 8.22 -5.54 13.97
CA ASP A 100 9.53 -5.97 14.51
C ASP A 100 10.15 -4.88 15.41
N LEU A 101 9.74 -3.61 15.22
CA LEU A 101 10.17 -2.47 16.04
C LEU A 101 8.95 -1.70 16.58
N PRO A 102 8.15 -2.29 17.49
CA PRO A 102 6.90 -1.69 17.97
C PRO A 102 7.11 -0.39 18.76
N VAL A 103 8.32 -0.15 19.24
CA VAL A 103 8.71 1.08 19.96
C VAL A 103 8.51 2.35 19.13
N HIS A 104 8.49 2.24 17.80
CA HIS A 104 8.28 3.37 16.89
C HIS A 104 6.82 3.60 16.53
N ALA A 105 5.90 2.71 16.87
CA ALA A 105 4.47 2.90 16.66
C ALA A 105 3.94 4.10 17.46
N ARG A 106 3.08 4.93 16.84
CA ARG A 106 2.53 6.16 17.42
C ARG A 106 1.02 6.25 17.33
N ILE A 107 0.41 5.52 16.37
CA ILE A 107 -1.04 5.49 16.16
C ILE A 107 -1.42 4.03 15.89
N GLY A 108 -1.97 3.33 16.87
CA GLY A 108 -2.16 1.88 16.78
C GLY A 108 -0.84 1.20 16.44
N PRO A 109 -0.80 0.29 15.44
CA PRO A 109 0.43 -0.37 15.03
C PRO A 109 1.34 0.49 14.12
N TRP A 110 0.92 1.71 13.74
CA TRP A 110 1.60 2.53 12.73
C TRP A 110 2.55 3.60 13.32
N PRO A 111 3.74 3.82 12.71
CA PRO A 111 4.33 3.02 11.63
C PRO A 111 4.61 1.59 12.06
N LEU A 112 4.37 0.63 11.16
CA LEU A 112 4.68 -0.77 11.37
C LEU A 112 5.98 -1.08 10.62
N VAL A 113 6.95 -1.67 11.30
CA VAL A 113 8.27 -1.98 10.73
C VAL A 113 8.44 -3.49 10.58
N ARG A 114 8.96 -3.91 9.42
CA ARG A 114 9.40 -5.27 9.14
C ARG A 114 10.87 -5.28 8.78
N LEU A 115 11.63 -6.19 9.37
CA LEU A 115 13.02 -6.45 9.05
C LEU A 115 13.08 -7.77 8.26
N LEU A 116 13.45 -7.70 6.98
CA LEU A 116 13.45 -8.85 6.07
C LEU A 116 14.90 -9.18 5.69
N GLY A 117 15.39 -10.36 6.14
CA GLY A 117 16.81 -10.69 6.02
C GLY A 117 17.69 -9.56 6.56
N ASP A 118 18.87 -9.36 5.95
CA ASP A 118 19.81 -8.31 6.35
C ASP A 118 19.81 -7.09 5.44
N GLY A 119 19.13 -7.15 4.29
CA GLY A 119 19.19 -6.12 3.24
C GLY A 119 17.95 -5.25 3.08
N LEU A 120 16.82 -5.59 3.70
CA LEU A 120 15.54 -4.93 3.46
C LEU A 120 14.80 -4.61 4.76
N ALA A 121 14.17 -3.44 4.81
CA ALA A 121 13.12 -3.11 5.76
C ALA A 121 11.89 -2.58 5.03
N VAL A 122 10.71 -2.94 5.52
CA VAL A 122 9.42 -2.38 5.08
C VAL A 122 8.83 -1.57 6.22
N ILE A 123 8.46 -0.31 5.96
CA ILE A 123 7.77 0.55 6.92
C ILE A 123 6.39 0.87 6.36
N ALA A 124 5.36 0.31 6.98
CA ALA A 124 3.99 0.52 6.58
C ALA A 124 3.36 1.68 7.35
N LEU A 125 2.65 2.56 6.62
CA LEU A 125 2.01 3.77 7.14
C LEU A 125 0.50 3.72 6.82
N HIS A 126 -0.29 4.30 7.72
CA HIS A 126 -1.73 4.42 7.55
C HIS A 126 -2.10 5.88 7.25
N SER A 127 -2.49 6.15 6.00
CA SER A 127 -2.85 7.49 5.55
C SER A 127 -4.35 7.71 5.37
N SER A 128 -5.15 6.64 5.49
CA SER A 128 -6.59 6.70 5.25
C SER A 128 -7.31 7.33 6.43
N LEU A 129 -8.24 8.22 6.13
CA LEU A 129 -9.07 8.93 7.10
C LEU A 129 -10.54 8.62 6.82
N LEU A 130 -11.37 8.68 7.84
CA LEU A 130 -12.81 8.74 7.64
C LEU A 130 -13.14 10.12 7.03
N PRO A 131 -13.66 10.20 5.79
CA PRO A 131 -13.92 11.47 5.15
C PRO A 131 -15.06 12.20 5.87
N SER A 132 -14.82 13.47 6.22
CA SER A 132 -15.84 14.34 6.83
C SER A 132 -16.86 14.86 5.81
N ILE A 133 -16.54 14.77 4.51
CA ILE A 133 -17.36 15.28 3.40
C ILE A 133 -17.46 14.18 2.35
N PRO A 134 -18.66 13.84 1.85
CA PRO A 134 -18.84 12.90 0.76
C PRO A 134 -18.06 13.32 -0.51
N GLY A 135 -17.45 12.34 -1.19
CA GLY A 135 -16.70 12.58 -2.42
C GLY A 135 -15.26 13.08 -2.23
N VAL A 136 -14.80 13.20 -0.98
CA VAL A 136 -13.42 13.54 -0.64
C VAL A 136 -12.68 12.28 -0.19
N SER A 137 -11.47 12.09 -0.70
CA SER A 137 -10.64 10.91 -0.41
C SER A 137 -9.16 11.28 -0.20
N TYR A 138 -8.90 12.44 0.42
CA TYR A 138 -7.53 12.79 0.79
C TYR A 138 -7.01 11.93 1.94
N GLY A 139 -5.69 11.76 1.98
CA GLY A 139 -5.01 11.08 3.09
C GLY A 139 -4.14 12.02 3.90
N ARG A 140 -3.81 11.58 5.11
CA ARG A 140 -2.89 12.27 6.01
C ARG A 140 -2.20 11.28 6.94
N LEU A 141 -0.90 11.43 7.12
CA LEU A 141 -0.13 10.68 8.12
C LEU A 141 -0.19 11.34 9.50
N GLY A 142 -0.10 12.65 9.50
CA GLY A 142 -0.05 13.47 10.70
C GLY A 142 1.31 13.48 11.39
N PRO A 143 1.53 14.44 12.33
CA PRO A 143 2.84 14.65 12.93
C PRO A 143 3.33 13.46 13.75
N ARG A 144 2.45 12.76 14.45
CA ARG A 144 2.81 11.61 15.29
C ARG A 144 3.37 10.46 14.45
N GLN A 145 2.72 10.12 13.34
CA GLN A 145 3.17 9.01 12.49
C GLN A 145 4.46 9.36 11.73
N LEU A 146 4.62 10.64 11.30
CA LEU A 146 5.86 11.14 10.71
C LEU A 146 7.02 11.14 11.71
N GLU A 147 6.77 11.44 12.98
CA GLU A 147 7.76 11.31 14.06
C GLU A 147 8.18 9.85 14.25
N GLY A 148 7.21 8.92 14.32
CA GLY A 148 7.50 7.50 14.40
C GLY A 148 8.32 7.00 13.22
N LEU A 149 7.99 7.44 11.99
CA LEU A 149 8.76 7.12 10.78
C LEU A 149 10.20 7.64 10.88
N ARG A 150 10.39 8.89 11.31
CA ARG A 150 11.73 9.47 11.52
C ARG A 150 12.55 8.65 12.53
N ALA A 151 11.93 8.28 13.65
CA ALA A 151 12.57 7.47 14.67
C ALA A 151 12.93 6.07 14.15
N ALA A 152 12.03 5.43 13.39
CA ALA A 152 12.28 4.13 12.79
C ALA A 152 13.44 4.16 11.78
N ILE A 153 13.50 5.18 10.91
CA ILE A 153 14.58 5.33 9.93
C ILE A 153 15.95 5.53 10.61
N ALA A 154 15.97 6.17 11.77
CA ALA A 154 17.18 6.40 12.56
C ALA A 154 17.58 5.20 13.44
N ASP A 155 16.76 4.17 13.52
CA ASP A 155 17.04 2.97 14.32
C ASP A 155 18.25 2.20 13.75
N PRO A 156 19.23 1.81 14.57
CA PRO A 156 20.38 1.02 14.14
C PRO A 156 20.02 -0.27 13.41
N ALA A 157 18.88 -0.88 13.71
CA ALA A 157 18.40 -2.08 13.03
C ALA A 157 18.14 -1.84 11.53
N LEU A 158 17.96 -0.59 11.09
CA LEU A 158 17.78 -0.25 9.68
C LEU A 158 19.08 0.14 8.96
N ASN A 159 20.21 0.16 9.65
CA ASN A 159 21.49 0.50 9.01
C ASN A 159 21.85 -0.49 7.90
N GLY A 160 22.27 0.03 6.75
CA GLY A 160 22.67 -0.79 5.59
C GLY A 160 21.50 -1.44 4.82
N ARG A 161 20.24 -1.28 5.24
CA ARG A 161 19.07 -1.84 4.57
C ARG A 161 18.47 -0.88 3.56
N ALA A 162 17.98 -1.37 2.44
CA ALA A 162 16.97 -0.66 1.65
C ALA A 162 15.69 -0.52 2.47
N VAL A 163 14.97 0.58 2.30
CA VAL A 163 13.74 0.85 3.06
C VAL A 163 12.58 1.12 2.10
N LEU A 164 11.60 0.21 2.07
CA LEU A 164 10.35 0.40 1.35
C LEU A 164 9.33 1.01 2.31
N VAL A 165 8.88 2.23 2.02
CA VAL A 165 7.81 2.89 2.76
C VAL A 165 6.51 2.69 2.01
N VAL A 166 5.52 2.05 2.66
CA VAL A 166 4.22 1.75 2.06
C VAL A 166 3.19 2.73 2.58
N VAL A 167 2.52 3.43 1.68
CA VAL A 167 1.45 4.37 1.98
C VAL A 167 0.37 4.29 0.92
N HIS A 168 -0.92 4.35 1.28
CA HIS A 168 -1.97 4.21 0.27
C HIS A 168 -2.05 5.41 -0.67
N HIS A 169 -2.14 6.63 -0.13
CA HIS A 169 -2.29 7.85 -0.92
C HIS A 169 -0.98 8.25 -1.60
N ALA A 170 -1.07 8.55 -2.90
CA ALA A 170 0.08 8.91 -3.72
C ALA A 170 0.75 10.22 -3.27
N PRO A 171 2.08 10.22 -3.00
CA PRO A 171 2.78 11.47 -2.71
C PRO A 171 2.86 12.42 -3.91
N ARG A 172 2.93 11.85 -5.11
CA ARG A 172 2.98 12.57 -6.41
C ARG A 172 2.18 11.81 -7.45
N ARG A 173 1.71 12.51 -8.46
CA ARG A 173 1.13 11.93 -9.68
C ARG A 173 2.22 11.47 -10.65
N ALA A 174 1.83 10.75 -11.71
CA ALA A 174 2.73 10.29 -12.75
C ALA A 174 3.54 11.41 -13.45
N ASN A 175 3.04 12.63 -13.46
CA ASN A 175 3.73 13.82 -13.98
C ASN A 175 4.60 14.54 -12.93
N GLY A 176 4.76 13.97 -11.72
CA GLY A 176 5.56 14.52 -10.64
C GLY A 176 4.88 15.62 -9.80
N THR A 177 3.67 16.05 -10.16
CA THR A 177 2.94 17.08 -9.39
C THR A 177 2.11 16.46 -8.24
N PRO A 178 1.76 17.24 -7.20
CA PRO A 178 0.74 16.81 -6.24
C PRO A 178 -0.61 16.54 -6.91
N ASP A 179 -1.42 15.66 -6.34
CA ASP A 179 -2.79 15.46 -6.79
C ASP A 179 -3.71 16.58 -6.31
N LYS A 180 -5.01 16.54 -6.69
CA LYS A 180 -6.04 17.48 -6.25
C LYS A 180 -6.13 17.50 -4.72
N LEU A 181 -6.42 18.64 -4.12
CA LEU A 181 -6.51 18.78 -2.65
C LEU A 181 -7.50 17.80 -2.03
N SER A 182 -8.59 17.50 -2.72
CA SER A 182 -9.61 16.54 -2.26
C SER A 182 -9.19 15.07 -2.35
N HIS A 183 -8.01 14.77 -2.89
CA HIS A 183 -7.61 13.41 -3.25
C HIS A 183 -6.15 13.06 -2.89
N ARG A 184 -5.34 14.06 -2.55
CA ARG A 184 -3.90 13.91 -2.33
C ARG A 184 -3.54 13.43 -0.92
N LEU A 185 -2.31 12.99 -0.75
CA LEU A 185 -1.66 12.92 0.57
C LEU A 185 -1.30 14.35 1.01
N LEU A 186 -1.92 14.84 2.09
CA LEU A 186 -1.81 16.24 2.52
C LEU A 186 -0.40 16.60 3.01
N ASP A 187 0.29 15.66 3.61
CA ASP A 187 1.65 15.82 4.17
C ASP A 187 2.72 15.07 3.36
N ALA A 188 2.47 14.94 2.05
CA ALA A 188 3.40 14.27 1.11
C ALA A 188 4.81 14.86 1.11
N ASP A 189 4.95 16.20 1.20
CA ASP A 189 6.25 16.86 1.21
C ASP A 189 7.04 16.52 2.48
N ALA A 190 6.37 16.47 3.62
CA ALA A 190 6.98 16.08 4.89
C ALA A 190 7.42 14.60 4.88
N LEU A 191 6.62 13.71 4.27
CA LEU A 191 7.00 12.31 4.06
C LEU A 191 8.26 12.21 3.18
N LEU A 192 8.25 12.84 2.01
CA LEU A 192 9.34 12.73 1.04
C LEU A 192 10.66 13.32 1.56
N ALA A 193 10.60 14.37 2.38
CA ALA A 193 11.78 14.99 3.00
C ALA A 193 12.51 14.05 3.98
N LEU A 194 11.83 13.03 4.51
CA LEU A 194 12.44 12.01 5.36
C LEU A 194 13.18 10.90 4.61
N LEU A 195 13.03 10.83 3.28
CA LEU A 195 13.39 9.67 2.47
C LEU A 195 14.36 10.04 1.31
N PRO A 196 15.57 10.59 1.59
CA PRO A 196 16.47 10.98 0.53
C PRO A 196 17.23 9.79 -0.09
N GLY A 197 17.33 9.80 -1.42
CA GLY A 197 18.21 8.90 -2.16
C GLY A 197 17.67 7.50 -2.45
N PRO A 198 18.48 6.69 -3.16
CA PRO A 198 18.07 5.41 -3.73
C PRO A 198 17.96 4.26 -2.71
N ARG A 199 18.36 4.49 -1.46
CA ARG A 199 18.08 3.57 -0.35
C ARG A 199 16.60 3.44 -0.07
N PHE A 200 15.79 4.47 -0.41
CA PHE A 200 14.38 4.57 -0.11
C PHE A 200 13.51 4.41 -1.34
N ALA A 201 12.39 3.70 -1.17
CA ALA A 201 11.29 3.72 -2.12
C ALA A 201 9.97 3.92 -1.40
N VAL A 202 9.03 4.64 -2.03
CA VAL A 202 7.64 4.76 -1.60
C VAL A 202 6.76 3.97 -2.54
N LEU A 203 6.03 3.00 -1.98
CA LEU A 203 5.06 2.17 -2.68
C LEU A 203 3.66 2.68 -2.34
N HIS A 204 2.85 2.94 -3.36
CA HIS A 204 1.53 3.52 -3.14
C HIS A 204 0.50 3.08 -4.18
N GLY A 205 -0.79 3.25 -3.87
CA GLY A 205 -1.94 2.99 -4.73
C GLY A 205 -2.70 4.25 -5.08
N HIS A 206 -4.02 4.21 -4.87
CA HIS A 206 -5.00 5.30 -4.88
C HIS A 206 -5.32 5.94 -6.24
N ILE A 207 -4.35 6.32 -7.05
CA ILE A 207 -4.58 7.05 -8.32
C ILE A 207 -4.77 6.14 -9.53
N HIS A 208 -4.95 4.85 -9.35
CA HIS A 208 -5.30 3.83 -10.37
C HIS A 208 -4.45 3.91 -11.65
N ARG A 209 -3.21 4.41 -11.53
CA ARG A 209 -2.26 4.50 -12.63
C ARG A 209 -0.93 3.93 -12.22
N ARG A 210 -0.41 2.97 -12.99
CA ARG A 210 0.92 2.41 -12.77
C ARG A 210 1.97 3.33 -13.35
N TYR A 211 2.96 3.72 -12.53
CA TYR A 211 4.08 4.55 -12.94
C TYR A 211 5.24 4.42 -11.98
N TYR A 212 6.39 4.87 -12.42
CA TYR A 212 7.62 4.87 -11.66
C TYR A 212 8.35 6.21 -11.81
N HIS A 213 8.84 6.73 -10.69
CA HIS A 213 9.82 7.80 -10.66
C HIS A 213 11.11 7.26 -10.05
N PRO A 214 12.24 7.28 -10.78
CA PRO A 214 13.53 6.88 -10.23
C PRO A 214 13.97 7.84 -9.11
N ALA A 215 14.75 7.30 -8.17
CA ALA A 215 15.33 8.11 -7.12
C ALA A 215 16.33 9.14 -7.68
N THR A 216 16.49 10.20 -6.92
CA THR A 216 17.58 11.16 -7.09
C THR A 216 18.37 11.23 -5.77
N PRO A 217 19.50 11.94 -5.68
CA PRO A 217 20.21 12.08 -4.41
C PRO A 217 19.35 12.63 -3.26
N THR A 218 18.28 13.38 -3.58
CA THR A 218 17.39 14.04 -2.59
C THR A 218 15.98 13.48 -2.54
N ARG A 219 15.64 12.50 -3.38
CA ARG A 219 14.28 11.93 -3.47
C ARG A 219 14.32 10.40 -3.54
N PRO A 220 13.34 9.71 -2.92
CA PRO A 220 13.21 8.27 -3.05
C PRO A 220 12.71 7.85 -4.43
N HIS A 221 12.79 6.56 -4.73
CA HIS A 221 11.98 5.95 -5.77
C HIS A 221 10.49 6.07 -5.42
N LEU A 222 9.61 6.29 -6.41
CA LEU A 222 8.16 6.23 -6.23
C LEU A 222 7.56 5.18 -7.17
N PHE A 223 6.85 4.21 -6.62
CA PHE A 223 6.15 3.18 -7.37
C PHE A 223 4.65 3.30 -7.15
N GLY A 224 3.93 3.75 -8.17
CA GLY A 224 2.48 3.69 -8.21
C GLY A 224 2.02 2.32 -8.68
N ALA A 225 1.35 1.55 -7.82
CA ALA A 225 0.89 0.21 -8.14
C ALA A 225 -0.16 0.18 -9.26
N GLY A 226 -0.89 1.26 -9.42
CA GLY A 226 -2.05 1.30 -10.30
C GLY A 226 -3.27 0.68 -9.62
N SER A 227 -4.15 0.09 -10.40
CA SER A 227 -5.28 -0.67 -9.92
C SER A 227 -5.07 -2.13 -10.32
N SER A 228 -4.38 -2.88 -9.44
CA SER A 228 -3.86 -4.23 -9.75
C SER A 228 -4.95 -5.26 -10.05
N THR A 229 -6.18 -5.00 -9.60
CA THR A 229 -7.34 -5.91 -9.77
C THR A 229 -8.46 -5.34 -10.64
N GLN A 230 -8.31 -4.14 -11.19
CA GLN A 230 -9.30 -3.53 -12.07
C GLN A 230 -9.20 -4.09 -13.47
N ALA A 231 -10.32 -4.52 -14.05
CA ALA A 231 -10.40 -5.05 -15.40
C ALA A 231 -9.69 -4.15 -16.43
N GLY A 232 -8.78 -4.72 -17.21
CA GLY A 232 -7.97 -4.04 -18.23
C GLY A 232 -6.78 -3.23 -17.67
N ARG A 233 -6.50 -3.30 -16.36
CA ARG A 233 -5.37 -2.63 -15.70
C ARG A 233 -4.57 -3.55 -14.79
N GLU A 234 -4.89 -4.83 -14.80
CA GLU A 234 -4.33 -5.82 -13.90
C GLU A 234 -2.80 -5.87 -14.03
N GLY A 235 -2.14 -6.14 -12.92
CA GLY A 235 -0.69 -6.30 -12.89
C GLY A 235 -0.05 -5.78 -11.60
N TYR A 236 1.26 -5.89 -11.56
CA TYR A 236 2.08 -5.63 -10.38
C TYR A 236 3.46 -5.10 -10.75
N TRP A 237 4.22 -4.70 -9.75
CA TRP A 237 5.65 -4.40 -9.85
C TRP A 237 6.46 -5.55 -9.27
N LEU A 238 7.55 -5.94 -9.94
CA LEU A 238 8.69 -6.59 -9.30
C LEU A 238 9.75 -5.51 -9.03
N ILE A 239 10.19 -5.42 -7.78
CA ILE A 239 11.14 -4.40 -7.33
C ILE A 239 12.43 -5.10 -6.93
N ASP A 240 13.54 -4.66 -7.52
CA ASP A 240 14.85 -5.25 -7.33
C ASP A 240 15.61 -4.49 -6.23
N ILE A 241 16.11 -5.26 -5.24
CA ILE A 241 16.86 -4.73 -4.10
C ILE A 241 18.17 -5.49 -4.01
N GLU A 242 19.27 -4.75 -3.96
CA GLU A 242 20.61 -5.31 -3.86
C GLU A 242 21.52 -4.41 -3.04
N GLY A 243 22.29 -5.01 -2.13
CA GLY A 243 23.27 -4.28 -1.31
C GLY A 243 22.65 -3.14 -0.50
N GLY A 244 21.45 -3.34 0.05
CA GLY A 244 20.74 -2.32 0.83
C GLY A 244 20.26 -1.11 0.02
N THR A 245 20.11 -1.27 -1.29
CA THR A 245 19.66 -0.21 -2.21
C THR A 245 18.58 -0.72 -3.15
N VAL A 246 17.59 0.11 -3.42
CA VAL A 246 16.57 -0.18 -4.43
C VAL A 246 17.17 0.10 -5.81
N ARG A 247 17.24 -0.91 -6.66
CA ARG A 247 17.82 -0.80 -8.02
C ARG A 247 16.81 -0.31 -9.05
N GLY A 248 15.54 -0.48 -8.77
CA GLY A 248 14.43 -0.15 -9.65
C GLY A 248 13.35 -1.21 -9.60
N GLY A 249 12.60 -1.34 -10.67
CA GLY A 249 11.59 -2.38 -10.79
C GLY A 249 11.00 -2.45 -12.18
N SER A 250 10.36 -3.57 -12.47
CA SER A 250 9.69 -3.88 -13.73
C SER A 250 8.19 -4.03 -13.52
N ALA A 251 7.40 -3.42 -14.38
CA ALA A 251 5.95 -3.54 -14.37
C ALA A 251 5.53 -4.77 -15.18
N TYR A 252 4.72 -5.62 -14.57
CA TYR A 252 4.17 -6.81 -15.21
C TYR A 252 2.66 -6.69 -15.33
N PRO A 253 2.10 -6.66 -16.54
CA PRO A 253 0.66 -6.86 -16.72
C PRO A 253 0.32 -8.32 -16.42
N LEU A 254 -0.83 -8.58 -15.81
CA LEU A 254 -1.41 -9.91 -15.81
C LEU A 254 -2.14 -10.13 -17.13
N ALA A 255 -2.00 -11.33 -17.70
CA ALA A 255 -2.81 -11.69 -18.85
C ALA A 255 -4.29 -11.67 -18.44
N ALA A 256 -5.13 -11.06 -19.27
CA ALA A 256 -6.58 -11.14 -19.07
C ALA A 256 -6.97 -12.61 -18.97
N HIS A 257 -7.76 -12.96 -17.96
CA HIS A 257 -8.32 -14.30 -17.85
C HIS A 257 -9.23 -14.52 -19.03
N SER A 258 -8.76 -15.36 -19.97
CA SER A 258 -9.59 -15.84 -21.10
C SER A 258 -10.66 -16.82 -20.63
#